data_58b4bbb12105c9119ef578c9d1e707e7
#
_entry.id   58b4bbb12105c9119ef578c9d1e707e7
#
_cell.length_a   1.000
_cell.length_b   1.000
_cell.length_c   1.000
_cell.angle_alpha   90.00
_cell.angle_beta   90.00
_cell.angle_gamma   90.00
#
_symmetry.space_group_name_H-M   'P 1'
#
loop_
_entity.id
_entity.type
_entity.pdbx_description
1 polymer ?
#
loop_
_entity_poly.entity_id
_entity_poly.type
_entity_poly.pdbx_seq_one_letter_code
_entity_poly.pdbx_strand_id
1 'polypeptide(L)'
;MDDCIERGPLLEAFKAKCCEDCPGGYDRAKCKSWCDAADEIALVEDAPAVVPDAQRWRDPETDPPKVETEVLILYRNEIDGYEITTAHYEDGSVFLQDSVWYWEDLPDWGTYDEERDDYKIPKGWWEYRHFNPDDVYNNRVDSPVVGWMPLPPKEITK
;
A
#
# COMPACT_ATOMS: atom_id res chain seq x y z
N MET A 1 -8.19 -14.40 5.28
CA MET A 1 -8.21 -14.56 3.81
C MET A 1 -9.43 -13.78 3.34
N ASP A 2 -9.21 -12.57 2.87
CA ASP A 2 -10.29 -11.77 2.32
C ASP A 2 -10.57 -12.29 0.92
N ASP A 3 -11.70 -12.96 0.74
CA ASP A 3 -12.20 -13.40 -0.56
C ASP A 3 -12.66 -12.16 -1.34
N CYS A 4 -11.71 -11.43 -1.93
CA CYS A 4 -12.03 -10.38 -2.88
C CYS A 4 -12.51 -11.02 -4.18
N ILE A 5 -13.81 -11.00 -4.42
CA ILE A 5 -14.41 -11.46 -5.67
C ILE A 5 -14.21 -10.36 -6.71
N GLU A 6 -13.58 -10.71 -7.83
CA GLU A 6 -13.46 -9.79 -8.96
C GLU A 6 -14.84 -9.54 -9.57
N ARG A 7 -15.27 -8.29 -9.63
CA ARG A 7 -16.59 -7.89 -10.10
C ARG A 7 -16.87 -8.32 -11.55
N GLY A 8 -15.88 -8.25 -12.44
CA GLY A 8 -16.02 -8.60 -13.84
C GLY A 8 -16.46 -10.07 -14.03
N PRO A 9 -15.68 -11.05 -13.58
CA PRO A 9 -16.05 -12.47 -13.65
C PRO A 9 -17.38 -12.79 -12.94
N LEU A 10 -17.68 -12.14 -11.82
CA LEU A 10 -18.94 -12.32 -11.10
C LEU A 10 -20.13 -11.84 -11.93
N LEU A 11 -20.03 -10.67 -12.55
CA LEU A 11 -21.07 -10.13 -13.44
C LEU A 11 -21.31 -11.01 -14.65
N GLU A 12 -20.25 -11.50 -15.28
CA GLU A 12 -20.36 -12.39 -16.43
C GLU A 12 -21.03 -13.73 -16.04
N ALA A 13 -20.69 -14.29 -14.88
CA ALA A 13 -21.33 -15.49 -14.37
C ALA A 13 -22.81 -15.26 -14.05
N PHE A 14 -23.16 -14.11 -13.46
CA PHE A 14 -24.55 -13.73 -13.18
C PHE A 14 -25.36 -13.55 -14.47
N LYS A 15 -24.82 -12.80 -15.43
CA LYS A 15 -25.45 -12.59 -16.74
C LYS A 15 -25.65 -13.90 -17.50
N ALA A 16 -24.63 -14.76 -17.50
CA ALA A 16 -24.73 -16.08 -18.13
C ALA A 16 -25.86 -16.92 -17.52
N LYS A 17 -25.96 -16.94 -16.20
CA LYS A 17 -26.96 -17.74 -15.50
C LYS A 17 -28.39 -17.18 -15.61
N CYS A 18 -28.53 -15.85 -15.44
CA CYS A 18 -29.86 -15.22 -15.40
C CYS A 18 -30.41 -14.86 -16.77
N CYS A 19 -29.55 -14.77 -17.80
CA CYS A 19 -29.93 -14.34 -19.13
C CYS A 19 -29.81 -15.48 -20.20
N GLU A 20 -29.57 -16.73 -19.76
CA GLU A 20 -29.40 -17.89 -20.65
C GLU A 20 -30.58 -18.07 -21.62
N ASP A 21 -31.81 -17.89 -21.14
CA ASP A 21 -33.03 -18.02 -21.92
C ASP A 21 -33.55 -16.68 -22.47
N CYS A 22 -32.81 -15.59 -22.31
CA CYS A 22 -33.26 -14.26 -22.70
C CYS A 22 -32.86 -13.96 -24.15
N PRO A 23 -33.81 -13.82 -25.11
CA PRO A 23 -33.54 -13.70 -26.54
C PRO A 23 -32.76 -12.44 -26.94
N GLY A 24 -32.60 -11.48 -26.05
CA GLY A 24 -31.87 -10.22 -26.31
C GLY A 24 -30.58 -10.04 -25.50
N GLY A 25 -30.23 -10.97 -24.60
CA GLY A 25 -29.16 -10.79 -23.65
C GLY A 25 -29.48 -9.68 -22.64
N TYR A 26 -28.50 -9.39 -21.75
CA TYR A 26 -28.68 -8.33 -20.74
C TYR A 26 -28.54 -6.93 -21.37
N ASP A 27 -29.56 -6.09 -21.16
CA ASP A 27 -29.57 -4.67 -21.50
C ASP A 27 -30.15 -3.91 -20.31
N ARG A 28 -29.31 -3.16 -19.58
CA ARG A 28 -29.68 -2.46 -18.34
C ARG A 28 -30.93 -1.57 -18.50
N ALA A 29 -31.08 -0.90 -19.62
CA ALA A 29 -32.20 0.01 -19.85
C ALA A 29 -33.51 -0.71 -20.10
N LYS A 30 -33.44 -1.87 -20.80
CA LYS A 30 -34.61 -2.67 -21.14
C LYS A 30 -35.00 -3.64 -20.04
N CYS A 31 -34.01 -4.25 -19.38
CA CYS A 31 -34.24 -5.29 -18.37
C CYS A 31 -34.83 -4.72 -17.06
N LYS A 32 -34.54 -3.49 -16.71
CA LYS A 32 -34.99 -2.83 -15.45
C LYS A 32 -36.50 -2.90 -15.20
N SER A 33 -37.31 -3.07 -16.22
CA SER A 33 -38.77 -3.11 -16.11
C SER A 33 -39.38 -4.49 -16.35
N TRP A 34 -38.55 -5.52 -16.69
CA TRP A 34 -39.07 -6.82 -17.16
C TRP A 34 -38.38 -8.03 -16.56
N CYS A 35 -37.27 -7.85 -15.89
CA CYS A 35 -36.45 -8.94 -15.41
C CYS A 35 -36.16 -8.79 -13.92
N ASP A 36 -36.55 -9.78 -13.13
CA ASP A 36 -36.35 -9.77 -11.66
C ASP A 36 -34.86 -9.78 -11.28
N ALA A 37 -33.99 -10.30 -12.15
CA ALA A 37 -32.55 -10.31 -11.91
C ALA A 37 -31.84 -8.98 -12.31
N ALA A 38 -32.57 -8.02 -12.88
CA ALA A 38 -31.96 -6.75 -13.31
C ALA A 38 -31.47 -5.91 -12.13
N ASP A 39 -32.20 -5.95 -11.01
CA ASP A 39 -31.83 -5.18 -9.83
C ASP A 39 -30.59 -5.77 -9.15
N GLU A 40 -30.47 -7.11 -9.09
CA GLU A 40 -29.30 -7.78 -8.56
C GLU A 40 -28.05 -7.56 -9.44
N ILE A 41 -28.19 -7.61 -10.76
CA ILE A 41 -27.10 -7.30 -11.70
C ILE A 41 -26.69 -5.84 -11.53
N ALA A 42 -27.64 -4.91 -11.43
CA ALA A 42 -27.35 -3.49 -11.21
C ALA A 42 -26.65 -3.25 -9.88
N LEU A 43 -27.01 -3.93 -8.81
CA LEU A 43 -26.32 -3.84 -7.52
C LEU A 43 -24.85 -4.25 -7.63
N VAL A 44 -24.54 -5.30 -8.39
CA VAL A 44 -23.15 -5.73 -8.60
C VAL A 44 -22.41 -4.77 -9.54
N GLU A 45 -23.08 -4.24 -10.57
CA GLU A 45 -22.49 -3.23 -11.47
C GLU A 45 -22.15 -1.92 -10.74
N ASP A 46 -23.01 -1.48 -9.84
CA ASP A 46 -22.88 -0.23 -9.11
C ASP A 46 -22.08 -0.39 -7.79
N ALA A 47 -21.73 -1.63 -7.39
CA ALA A 47 -20.94 -1.88 -6.20
C ALA A 47 -19.59 -1.14 -6.30
N PRO A 48 -19.16 -0.43 -5.24
CA PRO A 48 -17.86 0.22 -5.24
C PRO A 48 -16.75 -0.82 -5.44
N ALA A 49 -15.72 -0.44 -6.19
CA ALA A 49 -14.55 -1.29 -6.32
C ALA A 49 -13.88 -1.45 -4.95
N VAL A 50 -13.72 -2.69 -4.51
CA VAL A 50 -12.94 -2.98 -3.30
C VAL A 50 -11.46 -3.01 -3.72
N VAL A 51 -10.69 -2.07 -3.22
CA VAL A 51 -9.23 -2.12 -3.35
C VAL A 51 -8.74 -3.17 -2.36
N PRO A 52 -8.00 -4.21 -2.81
CA PRO A 52 -7.38 -5.16 -1.91
C PRO A 52 -6.60 -4.43 -0.81
N ASP A 53 -6.63 -4.92 0.42
CA ASP A 53 -5.96 -4.26 1.56
C ASP A 53 -4.46 -4.03 1.31
N ALA A 54 -3.82 -4.94 0.57
CA ALA A 54 -2.43 -4.80 0.13
C ALA A 54 -2.18 -3.65 -0.87
N GLN A 55 -3.23 -3.10 -1.50
CA GLN A 55 -3.14 -1.99 -2.47
C GLN A 55 -3.79 -0.71 -1.94
N ARG A 56 -4.18 -0.71 -0.67
CA ARG A 56 -4.80 0.44 -0.03
C ARG A 56 -3.76 1.30 0.68
N TRP A 57 -3.79 2.59 0.43
CA TRP A 57 -3.02 3.55 1.23
C TRP A 57 -3.53 3.57 2.67
N ARG A 58 -2.62 3.40 3.61
CA ARG A 58 -2.85 3.45 5.05
C ARG A 58 -2.37 4.77 5.61
N ASP A 59 -3.04 5.23 6.65
CA ASP A 59 -2.67 6.46 7.33
C ASP A 59 -1.44 6.22 8.22
N PRO A 60 -0.33 6.95 8.01
CA PRO A 60 0.89 6.75 8.78
C PRO A 60 0.79 7.14 10.26
N GLU A 61 -0.21 7.95 10.64
CA GLU A 61 -0.39 8.38 12.04
C GLU A 61 -1.19 7.36 12.84
N THR A 62 -2.24 6.79 12.25
CA THR A 62 -3.16 5.88 12.93
C THR A 62 -2.83 4.40 12.73
N ASP A 63 -2.18 4.06 11.63
CA ASP A 63 -1.75 2.70 11.28
C ASP A 63 -0.34 2.75 10.67
N PRO A 64 0.71 3.05 11.49
CA PRO A 64 2.09 3.08 11.01
C PRO A 64 2.56 1.67 10.62
N PRO A 65 3.48 1.54 9.65
CA PRO A 65 4.06 0.26 9.33
C PRO A 65 4.92 -0.26 10.49
N LYS A 66 5.19 -1.56 10.45
CA LYS A 66 6.17 -2.14 11.37
C LYS A 66 7.54 -1.49 11.11
N VAL A 67 8.23 -1.09 12.20
CA VAL A 67 9.61 -0.56 12.13
C VAL A 67 10.52 -1.49 11.34
N GLU A 68 11.55 -0.94 10.73
CA GLU A 68 12.53 -1.69 9.92
C GLU A 68 11.92 -2.47 8.74
N THR A 69 10.77 -2.05 8.25
CA THR A 69 10.12 -2.68 7.10
C THR A 69 10.02 -1.68 5.94
N GLU A 70 10.60 -2.04 4.80
CA GLU A 70 10.49 -1.23 3.58
C GLU A 70 9.07 -1.30 3.01
N VAL A 71 8.52 -0.13 2.71
CA VAL A 71 7.16 0.05 2.21
C VAL A 71 7.14 1.08 1.10
N LEU A 72 6.07 1.15 0.33
CA LEU A 72 5.78 2.32 -0.52
C LEU A 72 5.20 3.43 0.34
N ILE A 73 5.68 4.64 0.13
CA ILE A 73 5.13 5.85 0.76
C ILE A 73 4.62 6.82 -0.29
N LEU A 74 3.54 7.51 0.06
CA LEU A 74 3.02 8.67 -0.65
C LEU A 74 3.33 9.89 0.19
N TYR A 75 4.13 10.80 -0.33
CA TYR A 75 4.49 12.04 0.37
C TYR A 75 4.14 13.27 -0.46
N ARG A 76 3.98 14.39 0.22
CA ARG A 76 3.61 15.65 -0.43
C ARG A 76 4.87 16.45 -0.77
N ASN A 77 5.11 16.62 -2.06
CA ASN A 77 6.14 17.51 -2.59
C ASN A 77 5.56 18.92 -2.80
N GLU A 78 6.35 19.93 -2.50
CA GLU A 78 5.94 21.34 -2.66
C GLU A 78 5.83 21.77 -4.13
N ILE A 79 6.53 21.07 -5.04
CA ILE A 79 6.63 21.45 -6.46
C ILE A 79 5.60 20.72 -7.30
N ASP A 80 5.55 19.39 -7.21
CA ASP A 80 4.80 18.52 -8.13
C ASP A 80 3.54 17.88 -7.51
N GLY A 81 3.25 18.18 -6.25
CA GLY A 81 2.09 17.64 -5.54
C GLY A 81 2.43 16.38 -4.76
N TYR A 82 2.01 15.19 -5.23
CA TYR A 82 2.26 13.92 -4.54
C TYR A 82 3.25 13.05 -5.30
N GLU A 83 4.21 12.50 -4.58
CA GLU A 83 5.19 11.56 -5.11
C GLU A 83 5.17 10.24 -4.35
N ILE A 84 5.63 9.18 -5.01
CA ILE A 84 5.72 7.82 -4.46
C ILE A 84 7.18 7.38 -4.50
N THR A 85 7.66 6.89 -3.36
CA THR A 85 8.98 6.26 -3.23
C THR A 85 8.92 5.08 -2.28
N THR A 86 10.03 4.35 -2.13
CA THR A 86 10.18 3.36 -1.06
C THR A 86 10.87 3.99 0.14
N ALA A 87 10.41 3.65 1.33
CA ALA A 87 11.00 4.09 2.58
C ALA A 87 10.69 3.09 3.70
N HIS A 88 11.39 3.22 4.82
CA HIS A 88 11.04 2.54 6.06
C HIS A 88 10.74 3.56 7.15
N TYR A 89 9.96 3.13 8.13
CA TYR A 89 9.58 3.95 9.27
C TYR A 89 10.33 3.50 10.51
N GLU A 90 10.88 4.48 11.25
CA GLU A 90 11.48 4.26 12.56
C GLU A 90 10.72 5.04 13.63
N ASP A 91 10.42 4.39 14.74
CA ASP A 91 9.66 4.99 15.85
C ASP A 91 10.53 5.58 16.95
N GLY A 92 11.85 5.45 16.82
CA GLY A 92 12.84 5.90 17.80
C GLY A 92 13.20 4.84 18.85
N SER A 93 12.73 3.60 18.71
CA SER A 93 13.02 2.51 19.65
C SER A 93 14.20 1.63 19.24
N VAL A 94 14.55 1.63 17.96
CA VAL A 94 15.59 0.76 17.38
C VAL A 94 16.97 1.34 17.62
N PHE A 95 17.89 0.48 18.04
CA PHE A 95 19.30 0.82 18.21
C PHE A 95 20.12 0.45 16.99
N LEU A 96 21.24 1.15 16.78
CA LEU A 96 22.12 0.92 15.63
C LEU A 96 22.55 -0.54 15.49
N GLN A 97 22.95 -1.18 16.61
CA GLN A 97 23.42 -2.57 16.61
C GLN A 97 22.30 -3.58 16.32
N ASP A 98 21.04 -3.22 16.55
CA ASP A 98 19.88 -4.08 16.34
C ASP A 98 19.21 -3.85 14.98
N SER A 99 19.60 -2.78 14.24
CA SER A 99 18.97 -2.42 12.97
C SER A 99 19.32 -3.38 11.84
N VAL A 100 18.33 -3.67 11.00
CA VAL A 100 18.54 -4.41 9.74
C VAL A 100 19.11 -3.54 8.63
N TRP A 101 19.08 -2.21 8.82
CA TRP A 101 19.58 -1.24 7.87
C TRP A 101 21.02 -0.85 8.18
N TYR A 102 21.80 -0.58 7.16
CA TYR A 102 23.12 0.02 7.35
C TYR A 102 22.99 1.55 7.49
N TRP A 103 23.51 2.11 8.57
CA TRP A 103 23.44 3.52 8.90
C TRP A 103 24.84 4.13 8.88
N GLU A 104 25.10 4.98 7.89
CA GLU A 104 26.31 5.76 7.84
C GLU A 104 26.14 7.01 8.70
N ASP A 105 27.19 7.40 9.42
CA ASP A 105 27.25 8.61 10.25
C ASP A 105 26.16 8.78 11.33
N LEU A 106 25.47 7.70 11.73
CA LEU A 106 24.46 7.76 12.80
C LEU A 106 24.99 8.38 14.09
N PRO A 107 26.28 8.17 14.52
CA PRO A 107 26.84 8.84 15.69
C PRO A 107 26.79 10.37 15.63
N ASP A 108 26.74 10.97 14.44
CA ASP A 108 26.74 12.41 14.29
C ASP A 108 25.36 13.05 14.52
N TRP A 109 24.28 12.28 14.36
CA TRP A 109 22.91 12.78 14.45
C TRP A 109 21.90 11.88 15.18
N GLY A 110 22.30 10.68 15.57
CA GLY A 110 21.52 9.78 16.42
C GLY A 110 21.51 10.23 17.89
N THR A 111 20.64 9.61 18.67
CA THR A 111 20.58 9.84 20.12
C THR A 111 21.37 8.76 20.85
N TYR A 112 22.48 9.12 21.48
CA TYR A 112 23.30 8.20 22.26
C TYR A 112 22.60 7.78 23.56
N ASP A 113 22.63 6.50 23.86
CA ASP A 113 22.10 5.89 25.08
C ASP A 113 23.27 5.33 25.93
N GLU A 114 23.52 5.97 27.09
CA GLU A 114 24.63 5.61 27.96
C GLU A 114 24.49 4.22 28.59
N GLU A 115 23.25 3.75 28.80
CA GLU A 115 23.02 2.43 29.42
C GLU A 115 23.37 1.29 28.49
N ARG A 116 23.14 1.48 27.20
CA ARG A 116 23.45 0.47 26.18
C ARG A 116 24.76 0.70 25.45
N ASP A 117 25.41 1.83 25.65
CA ASP A 117 26.59 2.24 24.88
C ASP A 117 26.34 2.17 23.37
N ASP A 118 25.17 2.67 22.92
CA ASP A 118 24.71 2.58 21.54
C ASP A 118 23.85 3.81 21.16
N TYR A 119 23.60 3.97 19.87
CA TYR A 119 22.82 5.07 19.32
C TYR A 119 21.40 4.60 18.92
N LYS A 120 20.39 5.38 19.30
CA LYS A 120 19.01 5.21 18.83
C LYS A 120 18.81 5.90 17.49
N ILE A 121 18.17 5.19 16.59
CA ILE A 121 17.75 5.73 15.29
C ILE A 121 16.58 6.69 15.54
N PRO A 122 16.64 7.94 15.09
CA PRO A 122 15.58 8.90 15.30
C PRO A 122 14.27 8.50 14.60
N LYS A 123 13.17 8.81 15.26
CA LYS A 123 11.84 8.64 14.71
C LYS A 123 11.70 9.42 13.39
N GLY A 124 11.17 8.74 12.38
CA GLY A 124 10.91 9.35 11.07
C GLY A 124 10.78 8.33 9.95
N TRP A 125 10.69 8.87 8.75
CA TRP A 125 10.70 8.10 7.51
C TRP A 125 12.07 8.24 6.86
N TRP A 126 12.60 7.12 6.35
CA TRP A 126 13.95 7.04 5.82
C TRP A 126 13.96 6.30 4.50
N GLU A 127 14.55 6.90 3.46
CA GLU A 127 14.81 6.25 2.18
C GLU A 127 16.15 5.50 2.26
N TYR A 128 16.12 4.21 1.93
CA TYR A 128 17.31 3.39 1.83
C TYR A 128 17.71 3.26 0.36
N ARG A 129 18.80 3.91 -0.02
CA ARG A 129 19.24 3.97 -1.42
C ARG A 129 20.62 3.38 -1.60
N HIS A 130 20.76 2.54 -2.63
CA HIS A 130 22.03 2.07 -3.13
C HIS A 130 22.34 2.81 -4.43
N PHE A 131 23.45 3.55 -4.49
CA PHE A 131 23.94 4.13 -5.73
C PHE A 131 24.94 3.21 -6.43
N ASN A 132 25.70 2.44 -5.65
CA ASN A 132 26.55 1.34 -6.06
C ASN A 132 26.72 0.37 -4.87
N PRO A 133 27.39 -0.79 -5.01
CA PRO A 133 27.51 -1.76 -3.93
C PRO A 133 28.11 -1.21 -2.63
N ASP A 134 28.91 -0.17 -2.71
CA ASP A 134 29.67 0.39 -1.58
C ASP A 134 29.04 1.71 -1.04
N ASP A 135 28.08 2.29 -1.79
CA ASP A 135 27.42 3.56 -1.41
C ASP A 135 25.96 3.31 -1.03
N VAL A 136 25.71 3.24 0.25
CA VAL A 136 24.38 3.03 0.85
C VAL A 136 24.05 4.23 1.72
N TYR A 137 22.88 4.81 1.51
CA TYR A 137 22.43 5.98 2.24
C TYR A 137 21.04 5.75 2.83
N ASN A 138 20.88 6.17 4.09
CA ASN A 138 19.58 6.39 4.71
C ASN A 138 19.31 7.90 4.71
N ASN A 139 18.47 8.35 3.78
CA ASN A 139 18.09 9.76 3.70
C ASN A 139 16.76 9.97 4.42
N ARG A 140 16.71 10.98 5.27
CA ARG A 140 15.45 11.35 5.91
C ARG A 140 14.48 11.90 4.88
N VAL A 141 13.23 11.46 4.96
CA VAL A 141 12.12 12.02 4.19
C VAL A 141 11.57 13.19 4.99
N ASP A 142 11.95 14.42 4.62
CA ASP A 142 11.55 15.64 5.31
C ASP A 142 10.15 16.11 4.91
N SER A 143 9.67 15.66 3.76
CA SER A 143 8.33 15.97 3.26
C SER A 143 7.26 15.17 4.02
N PRO A 144 6.05 15.75 4.24
CA PRO A 144 4.97 15.05 4.92
C PRO A 144 4.54 13.78 4.20
N VAL A 145 4.70 12.63 4.85
CA VAL A 145 4.19 11.34 4.38
C VAL A 145 2.69 11.29 4.71
N VAL A 146 1.87 11.14 3.68
CA VAL A 146 0.40 11.16 3.79
C VAL A 146 -0.24 9.79 3.65
N GLY A 147 0.53 8.79 3.25
CA GLY A 147 0.06 7.42 3.14
C GLY A 147 1.20 6.44 2.94
N TRP A 148 0.97 5.18 3.27
CA TRP A 148 1.89 4.10 3.00
C TRP A 148 1.13 2.83 2.60
N MET A 149 1.80 1.91 1.91
CA MET A 149 1.30 0.57 1.63
C MET A 149 2.45 -0.44 1.56
N PRO A 150 2.19 -1.73 1.83
CA PRO A 150 3.19 -2.78 1.66
C PRO A 150 3.74 -2.81 0.23
N LEU A 151 5.01 -3.19 0.09
CA LEU A 151 5.57 -3.50 -1.22
C LEU A 151 4.83 -4.69 -1.85
N PRO A 152 4.65 -4.69 -3.18
CA PRO A 152 4.11 -5.86 -3.85
C PRO A 152 5.01 -7.09 -3.60
N PRO A 153 4.42 -8.31 -3.57
CA PRO A 153 5.20 -9.51 -3.40
C PRO A 153 6.26 -9.65 -4.50
N LYS A 154 7.46 -10.05 -4.13
CA LYS A 154 8.59 -10.24 -5.06
C LYS A 154 8.45 -11.51 -5.92
N GLU A 155 7.39 -12.29 -5.73
CA GLU A 155 7.15 -13.52 -6.49
C GLU A 155 6.57 -13.19 -7.87
N ILE A 156 7.31 -13.56 -8.90
CA ILE A 156 6.81 -13.52 -10.27
C ILE A 156 6.05 -14.82 -10.50
N THR A 157 4.72 -14.76 -10.45
CA THR A 157 3.88 -15.87 -10.94
C THR A 157 4.12 -16.03 -12.44
N LYS A 158 4.76 -17.15 -12.81
CA LYS A 158 4.97 -17.54 -14.22
C LYS A 158 3.71 -18.20 -14.76
#